data_f7f1a4a2bb78473682aecc3ed7f9344f
#
_entry.id   f7f1a4a2bb78473682aecc3ed7f9344f
#
_cell.length_a   1.000
_cell.length_b   1.000
_cell.length_c   1.000
_cell.angle_alpha   90.00
_cell.angle_beta   90.00
_cell.angle_gamma   90.00
#
_symmetry.space_group_name_H-M   'P 1'
#
loop_
_entity.id
_entity.type
_entity.pdbx_description
1 polymer ?
#
loop_
_entity_poly.entity_id
_entity_poly.type
_entity_poly.pdbx_seq_one_letter_code
_entity_poly.pdbx_strand_id
1 'polypeptide(L)'
;QVNLVGLAATSAVITAVIGLAAQETLKNLFAGISLQVDSPFEEGDWVDLGFTRGIATSLRLMSTRIRTIEGYLTVIPNSRIAVEGLRRVKASEPVSQSFEIGLDYSLPPRQAIELLKRTLTNNKKVLKAPTPKVWLSNFGDSAIIYRVLTWQASAKEQSQLRSDLMEQIWYALQRVDQSIPFPIRDIRTEPSPAKLPSRTFSGDSLQRLLSQTEIFSHFTSDQLLQLAKQACVVSWRS
;
A
#
# COMPACT_ATOMS: atom_id res chain seq x y z
N GLN A 1 -47.65 -56.22 -15.86
CA GLN A 1 -46.20 -56.24 -15.44
C GLN A 1 -45.74 -54.86 -15.15
N VAL A 2 -45.32 -54.58 -13.93
CA VAL A 2 -44.75 -53.30 -13.56
C VAL A 2 -43.34 -53.19 -14.16
N ASN A 3 -43.07 -52.13 -14.94
CA ASN A 3 -41.76 -51.92 -15.52
C ASN A 3 -40.78 -51.41 -14.44
N LEU A 4 -40.09 -52.36 -13.78
CA LEU A 4 -39.14 -52.07 -12.69
C LEU A 4 -37.99 -51.14 -13.14
N VAL A 5 -37.56 -51.24 -14.40
CA VAL A 5 -36.49 -50.37 -14.94
C VAL A 5 -36.98 -48.91 -15.08
N GLY A 6 -38.20 -48.72 -15.57
CA GLY A 6 -38.82 -47.41 -15.66
C GLY A 6 -39.04 -46.77 -14.29
N LEU A 7 -39.48 -47.57 -13.30
CA LEU A 7 -39.64 -47.07 -11.92
C LEU A 7 -38.31 -46.69 -11.29
N ALA A 8 -37.26 -47.50 -11.49
CA ALA A 8 -35.91 -47.19 -10.99
C ALA A 8 -35.34 -45.92 -11.65
N ALA A 9 -35.49 -45.76 -12.95
CA ALA A 9 -35.02 -44.55 -13.65
C ALA A 9 -35.77 -43.30 -13.17
N THR A 10 -37.08 -43.37 -12.99
CA THR A 10 -37.86 -42.22 -12.50
C THR A 10 -37.48 -41.84 -11.06
N SER A 11 -37.32 -42.85 -10.18
CA SER A 11 -36.87 -42.56 -8.79
C SER A 11 -35.46 -41.97 -8.70
N ALA A 12 -34.55 -42.42 -9.57
CA ALA A 12 -33.20 -41.85 -9.66
C ALA A 12 -33.23 -40.37 -10.06
N VAL A 13 -34.02 -39.98 -11.06
CA VAL A 13 -34.19 -38.59 -11.48
C VAL A 13 -34.79 -37.74 -10.35
N ILE A 14 -35.85 -38.20 -9.72
CA ILE A 14 -36.49 -37.49 -8.59
C ILE A 14 -35.49 -37.30 -7.45
N THR A 15 -34.75 -38.35 -7.09
CA THR A 15 -33.71 -38.27 -6.02
C THR A 15 -32.61 -37.25 -6.38
N ALA A 16 -32.14 -37.22 -7.63
CA ALA A 16 -31.17 -36.29 -8.09
C ALA A 16 -31.67 -34.83 -8.00
N VAL A 17 -32.91 -34.58 -8.43
CA VAL A 17 -33.54 -33.25 -8.36
C VAL A 17 -33.68 -32.78 -6.91
N ILE A 18 -34.15 -33.63 -6.00
CA ILE A 18 -34.27 -33.32 -4.58
C ILE A 18 -32.90 -33.09 -3.96
N GLY A 19 -31.89 -33.90 -4.30
CA GLY A 19 -30.50 -33.73 -3.82
C GLY A 19 -29.89 -32.41 -4.25
N LEU A 20 -30.08 -32.03 -5.50
CA LEU A 20 -29.62 -30.73 -6.02
C LEU A 20 -30.36 -29.56 -5.36
N ALA A 21 -31.67 -29.68 -5.16
CA ALA A 21 -32.44 -28.62 -4.48
C ALA A 21 -32.06 -28.45 -3.01
N ALA A 22 -31.70 -29.55 -2.32
CA ALA A 22 -31.25 -29.51 -0.92
C ALA A 22 -29.76 -29.18 -0.72
N GLN A 23 -28.96 -29.13 -1.77
CA GLN A 23 -27.51 -29.07 -1.71
C GLN A 23 -27.01 -27.90 -0.85
N GLU A 24 -27.53 -26.69 -1.05
CA GLU A 24 -27.09 -25.50 -0.32
C GLU A 24 -27.45 -25.55 1.17
N THR A 25 -28.62 -26.07 1.48
CA THR A 25 -29.05 -26.28 2.87
C THR A 25 -28.14 -27.27 3.60
N LEU A 26 -27.83 -28.41 2.94
CA LEU A 26 -26.91 -29.40 3.50
C LEU A 26 -25.49 -28.86 3.67
N LYS A 27 -24.98 -28.09 2.72
CA LYS A 27 -23.66 -27.41 2.87
C LYS A 27 -23.63 -26.52 4.11
N ASN A 28 -24.66 -25.70 4.31
CA ASN A 28 -24.73 -24.82 5.47
C ASN A 28 -24.84 -25.58 6.79
N LEU A 29 -25.62 -26.66 6.80
CA LEU A 29 -25.77 -27.53 7.95
C LEU A 29 -24.44 -28.18 8.35
N PHE A 30 -23.76 -28.84 7.40
CA PHE A 30 -22.46 -29.47 7.67
C PHE A 30 -21.39 -28.47 8.06
N ALA A 31 -21.31 -27.30 7.39
CA ALA A 31 -20.44 -26.24 7.77
C ALA A 31 -20.73 -25.74 9.20
N GLY A 32 -22.00 -25.59 9.57
CA GLY A 32 -22.39 -25.18 10.91
C GLY A 32 -21.99 -26.20 11.98
N ILE A 33 -22.13 -27.46 11.72
CA ILE A 33 -21.67 -28.53 12.62
C ILE A 33 -20.16 -28.48 12.77
N SER A 34 -19.41 -28.38 11.66
CA SER A 34 -17.95 -28.28 11.69
C SER A 34 -17.49 -27.05 12.49
N LEU A 35 -18.06 -25.87 12.26
CA LEU A 35 -17.74 -24.64 12.98
C LEU A 35 -18.06 -24.75 14.49
N GLN A 36 -19.12 -25.49 14.87
CA GLN A 36 -19.43 -25.72 16.29
C GLN A 36 -18.47 -26.71 16.96
N VAL A 37 -18.06 -27.77 16.25
CA VAL A 37 -17.12 -28.78 16.76
C VAL A 37 -15.71 -28.20 16.88
N ASP A 38 -15.24 -27.54 15.82
CA ASP A 38 -13.88 -26.97 15.78
C ASP A 38 -13.76 -25.68 16.57
N SER A 39 -14.89 -24.98 16.79
CA SER A 39 -14.96 -23.70 17.54
C SER A 39 -13.87 -22.70 17.17
N PRO A 40 -13.69 -22.35 15.89
CA PRO A 40 -12.62 -21.45 15.46
C PRO A 40 -12.79 -20.05 16.03
N PHE A 41 -13.97 -19.68 16.48
CA PHE A 41 -14.29 -18.45 17.22
C PHE A 41 -15.43 -18.69 18.19
N GLU A 42 -15.56 -17.83 19.18
CA GLU A 42 -16.61 -17.85 20.20
C GLU A 42 -17.51 -16.61 20.10
N GLU A 43 -18.67 -16.68 20.74
CA GLU A 43 -19.53 -15.49 20.86
C GLU A 43 -18.82 -14.41 21.68
N GLY A 44 -18.82 -13.20 21.15
CA GLY A 44 -18.08 -12.06 21.72
C GLY A 44 -16.74 -11.78 21.06
N ASP A 45 -16.17 -12.73 20.32
CA ASP A 45 -14.92 -12.53 19.61
C ASP A 45 -15.07 -11.53 18.45
N TRP A 46 -13.99 -10.84 18.19
CA TRP A 46 -13.86 -10.05 16.99
C TRP A 46 -13.43 -10.94 15.82
N VAL A 47 -14.21 -10.93 14.76
CA VAL A 47 -13.95 -11.72 13.55
C VAL A 47 -13.88 -10.82 12.32
N ASP A 48 -12.93 -11.13 11.46
CA ASP A 48 -12.75 -10.50 10.13
C ASP A 48 -12.80 -11.61 9.08
N LEU A 49 -13.80 -11.56 8.22
CA LEU A 49 -14.06 -12.49 7.12
C LEU A 49 -13.60 -11.93 5.76
N GLY A 50 -12.89 -10.79 5.75
CA GLY A 50 -12.48 -10.10 4.53
C GLY A 50 -13.59 -9.20 3.96
N PHE A 51 -14.79 -9.72 3.74
CA PHE A 51 -15.95 -8.94 3.24
C PHE A 51 -16.79 -8.28 4.34
N THR A 52 -16.68 -8.75 5.59
CA THR A 52 -17.31 -8.13 6.77
C THR A 52 -16.48 -8.38 8.00
N ARG A 53 -16.55 -7.45 8.94
CA ARG A 53 -15.84 -7.55 10.22
C ARG A 53 -16.72 -7.04 11.36
N GLY A 54 -16.57 -7.63 12.52
CA GLY A 54 -17.36 -7.26 13.69
C GLY A 54 -17.27 -8.29 14.79
N ILE A 55 -18.23 -8.24 15.72
CA ILE A 55 -18.33 -9.16 16.85
C ILE A 55 -19.26 -10.30 16.49
N ALA A 56 -18.78 -11.52 16.66
CA ALA A 56 -19.62 -12.72 16.56
C ALA A 56 -20.66 -12.69 17.68
N THR A 57 -21.94 -12.59 17.33
CA THR A 57 -23.04 -12.53 18.31
C THR A 57 -23.70 -13.87 18.53
N SER A 58 -23.74 -14.72 17.51
CA SER A 58 -24.23 -16.10 17.65
C SER A 58 -23.78 -16.96 16.48
N LEU A 59 -23.39 -18.21 16.78
CA LEU A 59 -23.14 -19.27 15.82
C LEU A 59 -24.30 -20.26 15.88
N ARG A 60 -25.10 -20.26 14.80
CA ARG A 60 -26.26 -21.19 14.68
C ARG A 60 -26.00 -22.28 13.65
N LEU A 61 -26.91 -23.22 13.54
CA LEU A 61 -26.74 -24.43 12.72
C LEU A 61 -26.48 -24.09 11.24
N MET A 62 -27.17 -23.11 10.66
CA MET A 62 -27.03 -22.75 9.24
C MET A 62 -26.42 -21.43 8.97
N SER A 63 -26.32 -20.53 9.97
CA SER A 63 -25.84 -19.17 9.82
C SER A 63 -25.18 -18.66 11.08
N THR A 64 -24.18 -17.81 10.88
CA THR A 64 -23.51 -17.01 11.92
C THR A 64 -23.98 -15.57 11.85
N ARG A 65 -24.14 -14.94 13.01
CA ARG A 65 -24.52 -13.53 13.12
C ARG A 65 -23.36 -12.72 13.62
N ILE A 66 -23.06 -11.65 12.91
CA ILE A 66 -21.97 -10.71 13.23
C ILE A 66 -22.56 -9.31 13.36
N ARG A 67 -22.22 -8.63 14.44
CA ARG A 67 -22.53 -7.20 14.63
C ARG A 67 -21.34 -6.38 14.16
N THR A 68 -21.54 -5.62 13.09
CA THR A 68 -20.49 -4.74 12.52
C THR A 68 -20.25 -3.50 13.40
N ILE A 69 -19.16 -2.76 13.10
CA ILE A 69 -18.83 -1.49 13.81
C ILE A 69 -19.94 -0.47 13.64
N GLU A 70 -20.57 -0.45 12.46
CA GLU A 70 -21.68 0.46 12.12
C GLU A 70 -22.98 0.10 12.83
N GLY A 71 -22.99 -1.02 13.61
CA GLY A 71 -24.14 -1.48 14.38
C GLY A 71 -25.07 -2.44 13.63
N TYR A 72 -24.79 -2.77 12.38
CA TYR A 72 -25.61 -3.73 11.61
C TYR A 72 -25.43 -5.16 12.13
N LEU A 73 -26.52 -5.91 12.12
CA LEU A 73 -26.50 -7.36 12.35
C LEU A 73 -26.46 -8.06 10.99
N THR A 74 -25.30 -8.54 10.62
CA THR A 74 -25.10 -9.30 9.38
C THR A 74 -25.29 -10.79 9.64
N VAL A 75 -26.15 -11.44 8.86
CA VAL A 75 -26.39 -12.89 8.92
C VAL A 75 -25.67 -13.55 7.75
N ILE A 76 -24.76 -14.46 8.04
CA ILE A 76 -23.87 -15.06 7.06
C ILE A 76 -24.10 -16.58 7.04
N PRO A 77 -24.36 -17.20 5.87
CA PRO A 77 -24.41 -18.64 5.74
C PRO A 77 -23.10 -19.30 6.19
N ASN A 78 -23.18 -20.39 6.96
CA ASN A 78 -22.00 -21.05 7.51
C ASN A 78 -21.09 -21.63 6.42
N SER A 79 -21.64 -22.09 5.30
CA SER A 79 -20.87 -22.57 4.15
C SER A 79 -19.89 -21.51 3.62
N ARG A 80 -20.29 -20.24 3.63
CA ARG A 80 -19.45 -19.13 3.18
C ARG A 80 -18.25 -18.91 4.12
N ILE A 81 -18.48 -18.97 5.42
CA ILE A 81 -17.41 -18.82 6.43
C ILE A 81 -16.38 -19.95 6.31
N ALA A 82 -16.89 -21.20 6.14
CA ALA A 82 -16.02 -22.37 6.00
C ALA A 82 -15.12 -22.33 4.76
N VAL A 83 -15.57 -21.70 3.66
CA VAL A 83 -14.82 -21.60 2.40
C VAL A 83 -13.84 -20.43 2.42
N GLU A 84 -14.27 -19.25 2.87
CA GLU A 84 -13.46 -18.03 2.79
C GLU A 84 -12.41 -17.92 3.92
N GLY A 85 -12.60 -18.69 4.99
CA GLY A 85 -11.77 -18.60 6.17
C GLY A 85 -12.06 -17.34 7.00
N LEU A 86 -11.42 -17.25 8.17
CA LEU A 86 -11.62 -16.12 9.07
C LEU A 86 -10.33 -15.75 9.80
N ARG A 87 -10.24 -14.49 10.23
CA ARG A 87 -9.27 -14.01 11.22
C ARG A 87 -10.00 -13.73 12.51
N ARG A 88 -9.50 -14.26 13.61
CA ARG A 88 -10.09 -14.08 14.95
C ARG A 88 -9.17 -13.23 15.82
N VAL A 89 -9.76 -12.36 16.60
CA VAL A 89 -9.13 -11.76 17.78
C VAL A 89 -10.05 -12.01 18.95
N LYS A 90 -9.55 -12.71 19.97
CA LYS A 90 -10.31 -12.92 21.21
C LYS A 90 -10.63 -11.61 21.88
N ALA A 91 -11.79 -11.51 22.52
CA ALA A 91 -12.24 -10.28 23.17
C ALA A 91 -11.25 -9.73 24.20
N SER A 92 -10.45 -10.62 24.82
CA SER A 92 -9.46 -10.29 25.86
C SER A 92 -8.02 -10.14 25.33
N GLU A 93 -7.78 -10.37 24.05
CA GLU A 93 -6.42 -10.34 23.48
C GLU A 93 -6.11 -9.01 22.81
N PRO A 94 -4.87 -8.53 22.97
CA PRO A 94 -4.41 -7.34 22.24
C PRO A 94 -4.45 -7.56 20.74
N VAL A 95 -4.89 -6.56 20.01
CA VAL A 95 -4.87 -6.57 18.55
C VAL A 95 -3.87 -5.56 18.03
N SER A 96 -3.16 -5.95 16.96
CA SER A 96 -2.27 -5.06 16.27
C SER A 96 -2.98 -4.36 15.11
N GLN A 97 -2.52 -3.15 14.81
CA GLN A 97 -2.84 -2.46 13.57
C GLN A 97 -1.59 -1.93 12.93
N SER A 98 -1.54 -1.96 11.61
CA SER A 98 -0.47 -1.32 10.86
C SER A 98 -1.03 -0.31 9.86
N PHE A 99 -0.26 0.74 9.63
CA PHE A 99 -0.54 1.72 8.59
C PHE A 99 0.77 2.30 8.09
N GLU A 100 0.71 2.92 6.93
CA GLU A 100 1.86 3.59 6.33
C GLU A 100 1.66 5.11 6.38
N ILE A 101 2.78 5.81 6.55
CA ILE A 101 2.84 7.27 6.50
C ILE A 101 4.03 7.70 5.66
N GLY A 102 3.81 8.64 4.74
CA GLY A 102 4.86 9.27 3.96
C GLY A 102 5.35 10.53 4.66
N LEU A 103 6.67 10.68 4.81
CA LEU A 103 7.31 11.87 5.35
C LEU A 103 8.30 12.44 4.34
N ASP A 104 8.56 13.74 4.45
CA ASP A 104 9.43 14.46 3.54
C ASP A 104 10.87 13.93 3.59
N TYR A 105 11.58 13.99 2.47
CA TYR A 105 12.99 13.61 2.34
C TYR A 105 13.94 14.50 3.14
N SER A 106 13.52 15.72 3.50
CA SER A 106 14.30 16.63 4.33
C SER A 106 14.45 16.15 5.78
N LEU A 107 13.52 15.28 6.26
CA LEU A 107 13.59 14.70 7.59
C LEU A 107 14.44 13.42 7.58
N PRO A 108 15.62 13.40 8.24
CA PRO A 108 16.47 12.21 8.27
C PRO A 108 15.73 10.98 8.82
N PRO A 109 15.85 9.79 8.19
CA PRO A 109 15.08 8.63 8.56
C PRO A 109 15.16 8.23 10.04
N ARG A 110 16.32 8.36 10.64
CA ARG A 110 16.50 8.05 12.07
C ARG A 110 15.67 8.98 12.95
N GLN A 111 15.67 10.27 12.66
CA GLN A 111 14.88 11.27 13.40
C GLN A 111 13.37 11.04 13.18
N ALA A 112 12.97 10.72 11.96
CA ALA A 112 11.57 10.36 11.63
C ALA A 112 11.09 9.16 12.45
N ILE A 113 11.88 8.09 12.51
CA ILE A 113 11.55 6.88 13.27
C ILE A 113 11.46 7.18 14.78
N GLU A 114 12.37 7.98 15.32
CA GLU A 114 12.36 8.37 16.75
C GLU A 114 11.15 9.24 17.09
N LEU A 115 10.84 10.24 16.22
CA LEU A 115 9.66 11.09 16.36
C LEU A 115 8.37 10.26 16.38
N LEU A 116 8.20 9.40 15.38
CA LEU A 116 7.04 8.52 15.28
C LEU A 116 6.93 7.61 16.50
N LYS A 117 7.99 6.90 16.90
CA LYS A 117 7.99 6.03 18.09
C LYS A 117 7.60 6.79 19.36
N ARG A 118 8.16 7.97 19.57
CA ARG A 118 7.84 8.81 20.73
C ARG A 118 6.36 9.20 20.73
N THR A 119 5.82 9.60 19.56
CA THR A 119 4.42 9.97 19.43
C THR A 119 3.49 8.78 19.76
N LEU A 120 3.79 7.60 19.23
CA LEU A 120 3.02 6.38 19.48
C LEU A 120 3.04 5.98 20.95
N THR A 121 4.20 6.03 21.59
CA THR A 121 4.36 5.62 23.00
C THR A 121 3.66 6.57 23.97
N ASN A 122 3.50 7.83 23.61
CA ASN A 122 2.81 8.84 24.41
C ASN A 122 1.28 8.68 24.39
N ASN A 123 0.72 7.93 23.44
CA ASN A 123 -0.72 7.68 23.39
C ASN A 123 -1.13 6.64 24.44
N LYS A 124 -2.09 6.99 25.30
CA LYS A 124 -2.55 6.13 26.41
C LYS A 124 -3.26 4.86 25.95
N LYS A 125 -3.85 4.84 24.75
CA LYS A 125 -4.56 3.69 24.19
C LYS A 125 -3.62 2.69 23.52
N VAL A 126 -2.39 3.11 23.20
CA VAL A 126 -1.35 2.23 22.64
C VAL A 126 -0.71 1.45 23.79
N LEU A 127 -0.66 0.13 23.63
CA LEU A 127 -0.02 -0.74 24.60
C LEU A 127 1.50 -0.54 24.60
N LYS A 128 2.09 -0.57 25.79
CA LYS A 128 3.55 -0.49 25.99
C LYS A 128 4.24 -1.84 25.72
N ALA A 129 3.51 -2.92 25.93
CA ALA A 129 3.93 -4.29 25.64
C ALA A 129 2.80 -5.02 24.87
N PRO A 130 3.04 -5.48 23.64
CA PRO A 130 4.28 -5.31 22.85
C PRO A 130 4.55 -3.84 22.46
N THR A 131 5.84 -3.47 22.41
CA THR A 131 6.26 -2.11 22.08
C THR A 131 5.89 -1.74 20.65
N PRO A 132 5.37 -0.52 20.37
CA PRO A 132 5.14 -0.04 19.02
C PRO A 132 6.40 -0.10 18.15
N LYS A 133 6.25 -0.50 16.91
CA LYS A 133 7.35 -0.62 15.96
C LYS A 133 7.16 0.35 14.80
N VAL A 134 8.25 0.96 14.39
CA VAL A 134 8.33 1.83 13.22
C VAL A 134 9.56 1.48 12.44
N TRP A 135 9.42 1.30 11.14
CA TRP A 135 10.53 1.08 10.22
C TRP A 135 10.28 1.74 8.89
N LEU A 136 11.35 2.04 8.18
CA LEU A 136 11.31 2.52 6.80
C LEU A 136 10.83 1.36 5.92
N SER A 137 9.76 1.58 5.17
CA SER A 137 9.15 0.59 4.28
C SER A 137 9.67 0.73 2.85
N ASN A 138 9.71 1.96 2.33
CA ASN A 138 10.10 2.23 0.95
C ASN A 138 10.49 3.70 0.77
N PHE A 139 11.20 3.99 -0.33
CA PHE A 139 11.40 5.32 -0.86
C PHE A 139 10.40 5.53 -2.00
N GLY A 140 9.41 6.40 -1.80
CA GLY A 140 8.41 6.74 -2.81
C GLY A 140 8.81 7.97 -3.64
N ASP A 141 8.00 8.33 -4.62
CA ASP A 141 8.31 9.41 -5.58
C ASP A 141 8.49 10.78 -4.92
N SER A 142 7.73 11.06 -3.85
CA SER A 142 7.74 12.36 -3.17
C SER A 142 7.84 12.24 -1.65
N ALA A 143 8.00 11.03 -1.12
CA ALA A 143 8.03 10.77 0.32
C ALA A 143 8.82 9.51 0.66
N ILE A 144 9.42 9.49 1.85
CA ILE A 144 9.92 8.27 2.46
C ILE A 144 8.74 7.61 3.20
N ILE A 145 8.45 6.34 2.87
CA ILE A 145 7.31 5.62 3.42
C ILE A 145 7.77 4.84 4.66
N TYR A 146 7.11 5.13 5.77
CA TYR A 146 7.32 4.42 7.03
C TYR A 146 6.11 3.55 7.35
N ARG A 147 6.36 2.33 7.77
CA ARG A 147 5.32 1.45 8.30
C ARG A 147 5.32 1.51 9.81
N VAL A 148 4.14 1.75 10.35
CA VAL A 148 3.86 1.82 11.78
C VAL A 148 3.08 0.59 12.18
N LEU A 149 3.47 -0.05 13.28
CA LEU A 149 2.76 -1.17 13.89
C LEU A 149 2.53 -0.85 15.38
N THR A 150 1.27 -0.86 15.80
CA THR A 150 0.87 -0.59 17.17
C THR A 150 -0.04 -1.69 17.70
N TRP A 151 -0.13 -1.82 19.00
CA TRP A 151 -1.03 -2.75 19.69
C TRP A 151 -1.97 -1.99 20.60
N GLN A 152 -3.20 -2.47 20.68
CA GLN A 152 -4.27 -1.92 21.50
C GLN A 152 -5.05 -3.04 22.18
N ALA A 153 -5.77 -2.72 23.26
CA ALA A 153 -6.49 -3.71 24.06
C ALA A 153 -7.74 -4.26 23.37
N SER A 154 -8.35 -3.51 22.45
CA SER A 154 -9.62 -3.89 21.82
C SER A 154 -9.65 -3.60 20.32
N ALA A 155 -10.12 -4.56 19.54
CA ALA A 155 -10.32 -4.39 18.11
C ALA A 155 -11.43 -3.37 17.76
N LYS A 156 -12.39 -3.15 18.66
CA LYS A 156 -13.49 -2.20 18.45
C LYS A 156 -13.00 -0.76 18.25
N GLU A 157 -11.94 -0.37 18.95
CA GLU A 157 -11.40 1.00 18.93
C GLU A 157 -10.35 1.23 17.85
N GLN A 158 -10.12 0.24 16.99
CA GLN A 158 -9.03 0.27 16.00
C GLN A 158 -9.10 1.50 15.07
N SER A 159 -10.26 1.80 14.52
CA SER A 159 -10.44 2.94 13.61
C SER A 159 -10.25 4.28 14.34
N GLN A 160 -10.79 4.39 15.55
CA GLN A 160 -10.65 5.59 16.36
C GLN A 160 -9.20 5.82 16.77
N LEU A 161 -8.52 4.78 17.27
CA LEU A 161 -7.10 4.90 17.62
C LEU A 161 -6.25 5.29 16.43
N ARG A 162 -6.52 4.73 15.23
CA ARG A 162 -5.80 5.12 14.03
C ARG A 162 -5.96 6.61 13.73
N SER A 163 -7.17 7.14 13.84
CA SER A 163 -7.44 8.58 13.66
C SER A 163 -6.69 9.42 14.69
N ASP A 164 -6.78 9.04 15.98
CA ASP A 164 -6.09 9.74 17.07
C ASP A 164 -4.56 9.77 16.84
N LEU A 165 -3.99 8.65 16.37
CA LEU A 165 -2.56 8.55 16.07
C LEU A 165 -2.13 9.40 14.88
N MET A 166 -2.92 9.40 13.80
CA MET A 166 -2.66 10.25 12.63
C MET A 166 -2.67 11.74 13.00
N GLU A 167 -3.63 12.16 13.80
CA GLU A 167 -3.71 13.52 14.31
C GLU A 167 -2.49 13.87 15.17
N GLN A 168 -2.13 13.00 16.13
CA GLN A 168 -0.96 13.22 16.98
C GLN A 168 0.37 13.26 16.19
N ILE A 169 0.50 12.44 15.16
CA ILE A 169 1.66 12.47 14.27
C ILE A 169 1.71 13.79 13.51
N TRP A 170 0.57 14.27 13.01
CA TRP A 170 0.51 15.56 12.33
C TRP A 170 1.01 16.69 13.25
N TYR A 171 0.51 16.78 14.49
CA TYR A 171 0.98 17.78 15.44
C TYR A 171 2.45 17.59 15.82
N ALA A 172 2.95 16.35 15.90
CA ALA A 172 4.35 16.09 16.19
C ALA A 172 5.27 16.58 15.07
N LEU A 173 4.86 16.43 13.81
CA LEU A 173 5.58 16.94 12.63
C LEU A 173 5.61 18.47 12.63
N GLN A 174 4.48 19.13 12.90
CA GLN A 174 4.41 20.59 12.96
C GLN A 174 5.36 21.18 14.02
N ARG A 175 5.55 20.50 15.16
CA ARG A 175 6.47 20.96 16.22
C ARG A 175 7.95 20.94 15.82
N VAL A 176 8.29 20.16 14.81
CA VAL A 176 9.66 20.05 14.27
C VAL A 176 9.79 20.72 12.90
N ASP A 177 8.82 21.57 12.55
CA ASP A 177 8.78 22.31 11.29
C ASP A 177 8.80 21.37 10.06
N GLN A 178 8.13 20.24 10.18
CA GLN A 178 7.99 19.26 9.11
C GLN A 178 6.52 19.15 8.67
N SER A 179 6.32 18.92 7.38
CA SER A 179 4.98 18.71 6.80
C SER A 179 4.86 17.35 6.14
N ILE A 180 3.62 16.92 5.94
CA ILE A 180 3.34 15.77 5.08
C ILE A 180 3.54 16.24 3.64
N PRO A 181 4.40 15.57 2.85
CA PRO A 181 4.74 16.05 1.52
C PRO A 181 3.57 15.95 0.55
N PHE A 182 3.42 16.97 -0.28
CA PHE A 182 2.58 16.91 -1.46
C PHE A 182 3.32 16.20 -2.60
N PRO A 183 2.61 15.66 -3.61
CA PRO A 183 3.25 15.17 -4.81
C PRO A 183 4.08 16.27 -5.47
N ILE A 184 5.41 16.08 -5.52
CA ILE A 184 6.35 17.04 -6.11
C ILE A 184 6.63 16.58 -7.54
N ARG A 185 6.51 17.51 -8.50
CA ARG A 185 6.96 17.30 -9.89
C ARG A 185 8.02 18.34 -10.21
N ASP A 186 9.22 17.86 -10.47
CA ASP A 186 10.30 18.71 -11.00
C ASP A 186 10.12 18.86 -12.51
N ILE A 187 9.59 20.01 -12.93
CA ILE A 187 9.39 20.32 -14.34
C ILE A 187 10.67 20.99 -14.83
N ARG A 188 11.55 20.22 -15.44
CA ARG A 188 12.71 20.75 -16.15
C ARG A 188 12.24 21.25 -17.51
N THR A 189 11.96 22.54 -17.63
CA THR A 189 11.79 23.18 -18.91
C THR A 189 13.19 23.35 -19.49
N GLU A 190 13.63 22.43 -20.33
CA GLU A 190 14.77 22.73 -21.18
C GLU A 190 14.40 23.99 -21.96
N PRO A 191 15.19 25.06 -21.87
CA PRO A 191 15.00 26.17 -22.78
C PRO A 191 15.06 25.54 -24.17
N SER A 192 13.96 25.66 -24.95
CA SER A 192 13.96 25.31 -26.36
C SER A 192 15.30 25.79 -26.91
N PRO A 193 16.08 24.94 -27.61
CA PRO A 193 17.37 25.38 -28.09
C PRO A 193 17.09 26.67 -28.84
N ALA A 194 17.35 27.80 -28.18
CA ALA A 194 17.35 29.06 -28.86
C ALA A 194 18.28 28.78 -30.05
N LYS A 195 17.75 28.91 -31.26
CA LYS A 195 18.59 28.89 -32.46
C LYS A 195 19.79 29.68 -32.09
N LEU A 196 20.89 28.99 -31.76
CA LEU A 196 22.16 29.62 -31.52
C LEU A 196 22.33 30.56 -32.70
N PRO A 197 22.49 31.89 -32.49
CA PRO A 197 22.85 32.73 -33.62
C PRO A 197 24.04 32.00 -34.17
N SER A 198 23.95 31.58 -35.44
CA SER A 198 25.05 31.03 -36.17
C SER A 198 26.11 32.13 -36.10
N ARG A 199 26.97 32.08 -35.04
CA ARG A 199 28.18 32.84 -35.03
C ARG A 199 29.01 32.22 -36.16
N THR A 200 28.79 32.71 -37.36
CA THR A 200 29.70 32.57 -38.46
C THR A 200 30.95 33.31 -37.96
N PHE A 201 31.87 32.58 -37.35
CA PHE A 201 33.17 33.09 -37.11
C PHE A 201 33.74 33.42 -38.51
N SER A 202 34.05 34.70 -38.80
CA SER A 202 34.77 35.01 -40.02
C SER A 202 36.08 34.24 -39.99
N GLY A 203 36.54 33.76 -41.14
CA GLY A 203 37.76 32.95 -41.22
C GLY A 203 38.94 33.58 -40.44
N ASP A 204 39.01 34.91 -40.38
CA ASP A 204 40.02 35.66 -39.66
C ASP A 204 39.92 35.54 -38.12
N SER A 205 38.69 35.47 -37.60
CA SER A 205 38.50 35.29 -36.15
C SER A 205 38.80 33.86 -35.68
N LEU A 206 38.52 32.86 -36.55
CA LEU A 206 38.84 31.45 -36.28
C LEU A 206 40.35 31.20 -36.38
N GLN A 207 41.02 31.82 -37.37
CA GLN A 207 42.49 31.78 -37.55
C GLN A 207 43.23 32.36 -36.30
N ARG A 208 42.74 33.45 -35.74
CA ARG A 208 43.29 34.04 -34.51
C ARG A 208 43.15 33.16 -33.32
N LEU A 209 41.96 32.48 -33.15
CA LEU A 209 41.76 31.54 -32.09
C LEU A 209 42.66 30.30 -32.19
N LEU A 210 42.84 29.79 -33.39
CA LEU A 210 43.72 28.65 -33.66
C LEU A 210 45.20 29.04 -33.39
N SER A 211 45.64 30.24 -33.76
CA SER A 211 47.01 30.68 -33.52
C SER A 211 47.36 30.90 -32.03
N GLN A 212 46.36 31.08 -31.19
CA GLN A 212 46.53 31.24 -29.70
C GLN A 212 46.59 29.92 -28.97
N THR A 213 46.32 28.79 -29.64
CA THR A 213 46.28 27.46 -29.02
C THR A 213 47.64 26.79 -29.18
N GLU A 214 48.27 26.32 -28.11
CA GLU A 214 49.58 25.66 -28.11
C GLU A 214 49.72 24.52 -29.12
N ILE A 215 48.64 23.78 -29.35
CA ILE A 215 48.62 22.64 -30.27
C ILE A 215 48.92 23.06 -31.73
N PHE A 216 48.59 24.30 -32.11
CA PHE A 216 48.74 24.81 -33.46
C PHE A 216 49.94 25.79 -33.59
N SER A 217 50.79 25.91 -32.57
CA SER A 217 51.93 26.81 -32.54
C SER A 217 52.95 26.56 -33.66
N HIS A 218 53.00 25.38 -34.25
CA HIS A 218 53.92 24.96 -35.33
C HIS A 218 53.34 25.11 -36.75
N PHE A 219 52.06 25.57 -36.87
CA PHE A 219 51.42 25.73 -38.17
C PHE A 219 51.68 27.11 -38.77
N THR A 220 51.94 27.17 -40.07
CA THR A 220 52.06 28.41 -40.78
C THR A 220 50.72 29.12 -40.96
N SER A 221 50.75 30.45 -41.16
CA SER A 221 49.53 31.24 -41.34
C SER A 221 48.59 30.73 -42.42
N ASP A 222 49.16 30.23 -43.52
CA ASP A 222 48.37 29.65 -44.65
C ASP A 222 47.72 28.33 -44.29
N GLN A 223 48.37 27.49 -43.50
CA GLN A 223 47.82 26.24 -43.00
C GLN A 223 46.67 26.49 -42.00
N LEU A 224 46.81 27.48 -41.15
CA LEU A 224 45.76 27.89 -40.21
C LEU A 224 44.54 28.48 -40.93
N LEU A 225 44.77 29.18 -42.04
CA LEU A 225 43.69 29.73 -42.87
C LEU A 225 42.90 28.58 -43.58
N GLN A 226 43.59 27.56 -44.10
CA GLN A 226 42.96 26.38 -44.69
C GLN A 226 42.16 25.59 -43.66
N LEU A 227 42.70 25.39 -42.46
CA LEU A 227 42.00 24.76 -41.34
C LEU A 227 40.75 25.55 -40.92
N ALA A 228 40.87 26.88 -40.83
CA ALA A 228 39.75 27.75 -40.46
C ALA A 228 38.63 27.73 -41.51
N LYS A 229 38.89 27.48 -42.79
CA LYS A 229 37.88 27.33 -43.84
C LYS A 229 37.13 26.02 -43.77
N GLN A 230 37.71 24.95 -43.22
CA GLN A 230 37.13 23.61 -43.14
C GLN A 230 36.61 23.32 -41.74
N ALA A 231 36.92 24.10 -40.71
CA ALA A 231 36.52 23.87 -39.34
C ALA A 231 35.05 24.21 -39.09
N CYS A 232 34.36 23.34 -38.39
CA CYS A 232 33.01 23.57 -37.87
C CYS A 232 33.11 23.76 -36.36
N VAL A 233 32.62 24.90 -35.84
CA VAL A 233 32.64 25.18 -34.41
C VAL A 233 31.46 24.50 -33.74
N VAL A 234 31.72 23.53 -32.85
CA VAL A 234 30.72 22.84 -32.04
C VAL A 234 30.94 23.27 -30.59
N SER A 235 29.93 23.91 -29.96
CA SER A 235 29.96 24.21 -28.53
C SER A 235 29.43 23.07 -27.71
N TRP A 236 30.26 22.51 -26.83
CA TRP A 236 29.82 21.58 -25.82
C TRP A 236 29.46 22.35 -24.54
N ARG A 237 28.28 22.14 -23.99
CA ARG A 237 27.96 22.59 -22.63
C ARG A 237 28.34 21.50 -21.66
N SER A 238 29.18 21.81 -20.70
CA SER A 238 29.41 21.04 -19.46
C SER A 238 28.26 21.25 -18.52
#